data_5ede84c9a55e8a20c872c43ba1f3defb
#
_entry.id   5ede84c9a55e8a20c872c43ba1f3defb
#
_cell.length_a   1.000
_cell.length_b   1.000
_cell.length_c   1.000
_cell.angle_alpha   90.00
_cell.angle_beta   90.00
_cell.angle_gamma   90.00
#
_symmetry.space_group_name_H-M   'P 1'
#
loop_
_entity.id
_entity.type
_entity.pdbx_description
1 polymer ?
#
loop_
_entity_poly.entity_id
_entity_poly.type
_entity_poly.pdbx_seq_one_letter_code
_entity_poly.pdbx_strand_id
1 'polypeptide(L)'
;MRCHYCFYRDEKQNRSTSEDCMMTLQTAETLIRRCFAELEPGGFVSFAFQGGEPTLAGLDFFRFFTQTVRKYNQKCVTVQYAIQTNGLAVAEEWARFFREENFLVGISLDGTPDVHDALRPDASGDGTWTRVMQTIKLLEQYHIECNLLCVVTKRLAKKAERVYKSMKATGVRYLQFIPCLDPLGEQRGIENYSLSPELYAQFLCALFDAWYRDWKTGAYVSVRLFEDYIQLLMGAPTGTCSTTGACGSYMVVEGSGAVYPCDFYCLDEYKLGTIQNDSLQSLLLGEKMRTFIKDGWNVPAECQQCRWVNLCHGGCKRDRNTADEAQRSYYCKALQKFFAYAEPRMREMARAVQMYR
;
A
#
# COMPACT_ATOMS: atom_id res chain seq x y z
N MET A 1 4.51 -1.22 16.89
CA MET A 1 5.86 -1.54 16.39
C MET A 1 6.69 -0.28 16.19
N ARG A 2 8.03 -0.41 16.17
CA ARG A 2 8.99 0.68 15.86
C ARG A 2 9.83 0.29 14.65
N CYS A 3 9.17 0.11 13.50
CA CYS A 3 9.85 -0.30 12.27
C CYS A 3 10.93 0.70 11.85
N HIS A 4 12.14 0.21 11.53
CA HIS A 4 13.29 1.07 11.23
C HIS A 4 13.10 1.86 9.92
N TYR A 5 12.41 1.29 8.93
CA TYR A 5 12.13 1.87 7.62
C TYR A 5 10.75 2.54 7.52
N CYS A 6 10.12 2.92 8.65
CA CYS A 6 8.76 3.45 8.66
C CYS A 6 8.70 4.86 8.08
N PHE A 7 8.17 5.00 6.89
CA PHE A 7 8.03 6.30 6.21
C PHE A 7 7.11 7.29 6.94
N TYR A 8 6.12 6.82 7.70
CA TYR A 8 5.29 7.70 8.53
C TYR A 8 6.07 8.46 9.61
N ARG A 9 7.17 7.87 10.12
CA ARG A 9 8.04 8.56 11.08
C ARG A 9 8.82 9.68 10.42
N ASP A 10 9.31 9.42 9.22
CA ASP A 10 10.03 10.38 8.40
C ASP A 10 9.13 11.56 8.00
N GLU A 11 7.96 11.28 7.45
CA GLU A 11 6.98 12.33 7.10
C GLU A 11 6.58 13.19 8.30
N LYS A 12 6.38 12.56 9.45
CA LYS A 12 6.06 13.28 10.68
C LYS A 12 7.17 14.24 11.11
N GLN A 13 8.43 13.85 10.96
CA GLN A 13 9.58 14.70 11.27
C GLN A 13 9.73 15.88 10.30
N ASN A 14 9.21 15.74 9.10
CA ASN A 14 9.26 16.74 8.04
C ASN A 14 8.00 17.64 7.95
N ARG A 15 7.12 17.60 8.96
CA ARG A 15 5.95 18.48 9.09
C ARG A 15 6.18 19.55 10.16
N SER A 16 5.63 20.76 9.94
CA SER A 16 5.65 21.83 10.94
C SER A 16 4.80 21.54 12.17
N THR A 17 3.73 20.76 12.01
CA THR A 17 2.87 20.27 13.09
C THR A 17 3.15 18.80 13.36
N SER A 18 3.98 18.57 14.39
CA SER A 18 4.30 17.20 14.86
C SER A 18 3.21 16.58 15.74
N GLU A 19 1.98 17.10 15.71
CA GLU A 19 0.90 16.60 16.56
C GLU A 19 0.54 15.15 16.16
N ASP A 20 0.88 14.22 17.04
CA ASP A 20 0.31 12.87 17.07
C ASP A 20 -1.15 12.98 17.48
N CYS A 21 -1.99 13.26 16.51
CA CYS A 21 -3.39 13.44 16.81
C CYS A 21 -4.13 12.21 16.29
N MET A 22 -4.64 11.44 17.25
CA MET A 22 -5.64 10.44 16.95
C MET A 22 -6.90 11.16 16.46
N MET A 23 -7.51 10.63 15.40
CA MET A 23 -8.75 11.22 14.89
C MET A 23 -9.83 11.20 15.98
N THR A 24 -10.40 12.37 16.28
CA THR A 24 -11.49 12.47 17.24
C THR A 24 -12.80 11.96 16.65
N LEU A 25 -13.74 11.55 17.50
CA LEU A 25 -15.07 11.15 17.02
C LEU A 25 -15.78 12.27 16.25
N GLN A 26 -15.57 13.52 16.65
CA GLN A 26 -16.11 14.69 15.95
C GLN A 26 -15.50 14.88 14.57
N THR A 27 -14.19 14.67 14.44
CA THR A 27 -13.49 14.71 13.14
C THR A 27 -13.99 13.60 12.22
N ALA A 28 -14.12 12.38 12.76
CA ALA A 28 -14.66 11.24 12.01
C ALA A 28 -16.10 11.48 11.54
N GLU A 29 -16.99 11.98 12.41
CA GLU A 29 -18.37 12.30 12.03
C GLU A 29 -18.43 13.41 10.99
N THR A 30 -17.57 14.42 11.08
CA THR A 30 -17.49 15.49 10.08
C THR A 30 -17.07 14.96 8.72
N LEU A 31 -16.04 14.08 8.65
CA LEU A 31 -15.60 13.41 7.45
C LEU A 31 -16.76 12.60 6.82
N ILE A 32 -17.39 11.74 7.60
CA ILE A 32 -18.46 10.86 7.14
C ILE A 32 -19.63 11.68 6.61
N ARG A 33 -20.08 12.67 7.38
CA ARG A 33 -21.20 13.54 6.99
C ARG A 33 -20.92 14.26 5.68
N ARG A 34 -19.72 14.82 5.48
CA ARG A 34 -19.34 15.47 4.21
C ARG A 34 -19.27 14.48 3.06
N CYS A 35 -18.69 13.31 3.29
CA CYS A 35 -18.58 12.26 2.30
C CYS A 35 -19.98 11.88 1.75
N PHE A 36 -20.93 11.55 2.62
CA PHE A 36 -22.27 11.15 2.20
C PHE A 36 -23.16 12.30 1.69
N ALA A 37 -22.86 13.55 2.07
CA ALA A 37 -23.52 14.71 1.49
C ALA A 37 -23.18 14.87 0.00
N GLU A 38 -21.92 14.60 -0.38
CA GLU A 38 -21.37 14.85 -1.72
C GLU A 38 -21.45 13.64 -2.66
N LEU A 39 -21.62 12.42 -2.14
CA LEU A 39 -21.77 11.21 -2.96
C LEU A 39 -23.16 11.13 -3.62
N GLU A 40 -23.20 10.63 -4.86
CA GLU A 40 -24.42 10.36 -5.57
C GLU A 40 -25.16 9.11 -5.03
N PRO A 41 -26.48 9.02 -5.17
CA PRO A 41 -27.23 7.82 -4.82
C PRO A 41 -26.71 6.58 -5.56
N GLY A 42 -26.55 5.47 -4.83
CA GLY A 42 -26.00 4.23 -5.38
C GLY A 42 -24.50 4.28 -5.70
N GLY A 43 -23.81 5.36 -5.35
CA GLY A 43 -22.37 5.51 -5.53
C GLY A 43 -21.55 4.52 -4.71
N PHE A 44 -20.24 4.72 -4.71
CA PHE A 44 -19.27 3.86 -4.01
C PHE A 44 -18.29 4.69 -3.19
N VAL A 45 -17.96 4.23 -1.98
CA VAL A 45 -16.89 4.77 -1.16
C VAL A 45 -16.11 3.66 -0.47
N SER A 46 -14.80 3.82 -0.41
CA SER A 46 -13.93 2.94 0.38
C SER A 46 -13.21 3.74 1.46
N PHE A 47 -13.35 3.29 2.70
CA PHE A 47 -12.59 3.82 3.84
C PHE A 47 -11.46 2.86 4.18
N ALA A 48 -10.21 3.30 3.91
CA ALA A 48 -9.00 2.53 4.21
C ALA A 48 -8.26 3.17 5.39
N PHE A 49 -8.19 2.44 6.49
CA PHE A 49 -7.51 2.90 7.71
C PHE A 49 -6.04 2.52 7.65
N GLN A 50 -5.19 3.52 7.68
CA GLN A 50 -3.73 3.39 7.63
C GLN A 50 -3.10 4.42 8.59
N GLY A 51 -1.81 4.68 8.40
CA GLY A 51 -1.04 5.66 9.17
C GLY A 51 -0.60 5.08 10.50
N GLY A 52 0.54 5.45 11.06
CA GLY A 52 1.04 4.88 12.31
C GLY A 52 0.59 3.43 12.56
N GLU A 53 -0.33 3.26 13.49
CA GLU A 53 -1.05 1.98 13.72
C GLU A 53 -2.53 2.28 14.02
N PRO A 54 -3.46 2.02 13.10
CA PRO A 54 -4.86 2.42 13.25
C PRO A 54 -5.57 1.74 14.42
N THR A 55 -5.19 0.50 14.80
CA THR A 55 -5.82 -0.20 15.92
C THR A 55 -5.59 0.47 17.28
N LEU A 56 -4.62 1.39 17.38
CA LEU A 56 -4.41 2.19 18.60
C LEU A 56 -5.53 3.21 18.86
N ALA A 57 -6.37 3.52 17.86
CA ALA A 57 -7.58 4.30 18.08
C ALA A 57 -8.62 3.59 18.97
N GLY A 58 -8.44 2.29 19.14
CA GLY A 58 -9.34 1.45 19.94
C GLY A 58 -10.58 1.00 19.17
N LEU A 59 -11.13 -0.14 19.55
CA LEU A 59 -12.27 -0.75 18.85
C LEU A 59 -13.53 0.12 18.89
N ASP A 60 -13.72 0.89 19.95
CA ASP A 60 -14.89 1.78 20.11
C ASP A 60 -14.90 2.92 19.09
N PHE A 61 -13.73 3.41 18.68
CA PHE A 61 -13.62 4.36 17.55
C PHE A 61 -14.16 3.74 16.25
N PHE A 62 -13.80 2.51 15.94
CA PHE A 62 -14.24 1.83 14.72
C PHE A 62 -15.73 1.48 14.77
N ARG A 63 -16.25 1.06 15.91
CA ARG A 63 -17.70 0.86 16.11
C ARG A 63 -18.48 2.17 15.89
N PHE A 64 -18.01 3.25 16.48
CA PHE A 64 -18.59 4.58 16.24
C PHE A 64 -18.55 4.97 14.77
N PHE A 65 -17.41 4.74 14.09
CA PHE A 65 -17.24 5.07 12.68
C PHE A 65 -18.25 4.33 11.81
N THR A 66 -18.36 3.00 11.93
CA THR A 66 -19.28 2.20 11.10
C THR A 66 -20.74 2.50 11.42
N GLN A 67 -21.09 2.75 12.68
CA GLN A 67 -22.44 3.20 13.08
C GLN A 67 -22.77 4.57 12.48
N THR A 68 -21.82 5.49 12.50
CA THR A 68 -21.99 6.84 11.92
C THR A 68 -22.14 6.78 10.40
N VAL A 69 -21.37 5.90 9.73
CA VAL A 69 -21.55 5.64 8.30
C VAL A 69 -22.97 5.16 8.00
N ARG A 70 -23.52 4.21 8.75
CA ARG A 70 -24.92 3.74 8.57
C ARG A 70 -25.92 4.87 8.78
N LYS A 71 -25.69 5.73 9.77
CA LYS A 71 -26.56 6.89 10.07
C LYS A 71 -26.66 7.86 8.90
N TYR A 72 -25.51 8.16 8.25
CA TYR A 72 -25.47 9.15 7.16
C TYR A 72 -25.65 8.55 5.76
N ASN A 73 -25.58 7.25 5.58
CA ASN A 73 -25.76 6.58 4.29
C ASN A 73 -27.25 6.41 3.92
N GLN A 74 -27.92 7.51 3.70
CA GLN A 74 -29.35 7.51 3.27
C GLN A 74 -29.52 7.36 1.76
N LYS A 75 -28.40 7.43 1.00
CA LYS A 75 -28.37 7.36 -0.46
C LYS A 75 -28.05 5.96 -1.00
N CYS A 76 -28.06 4.93 -0.14
CA CYS A 76 -27.71 3.55 -0.54
C CYS A 76 -26.34 3.44 -1.23
N VAL A 77 -25.35 4.21 -0.78
CA VAL A 77 -23.97 4.14 -1.27
C VAL A 77 -23.37 2.80 -0.85
N THR A 78 -22.68 2.14 -1.76
CA THR A 78 -21.87 0.95 -1.43
C THR A 78 -20.63 1.37 -0.66
N VAL A 79 -20.46 0.81 0.54
CA VAL A 79 -19.33 1.13 1.42
C VAL A 79 -18.40 -0.07 1.55
N GLN A 80 -17.12 0.14 1.40
CA GLN A 80 -16.08 -0.83 1.72
C GLN A 80 -15.18 -0.32 2.84
N TYR A 81 -14.76 -1.24 3.72
CA TYR A 81 -13.80 -0.95 4.76
C TYR A 81 -12.54 -1.77 4.58
N ALA A 82 -11.39 -1.13 4.72
CA ALA A 82 -10.10 -1.80 4.74
C ALA A 82 -9.24 -1.25 5.90
N ILE A 83 -8.39 -2.07 6.45
CA ILE A 83 -7.43 -1.66 7.48
C ILE A 83 -6.06 -2.28 7.19
N GLN A 84 -5.00 -1.46 7.26
CA GLN A 84 -3.62 -1.94 7.22
C GLN A 84 -3.05 -1.84 8.63
N THR A 85 -2.71 -2.98 9.23
CA THR A 85 -2.24 -3.04 10.61
C THR A 85 -0.98 -3.88 10.76
N ASN A 86 -0.24 -3.61 11.83
CA ASN A 86 0.87 -4.46 12.28
C ASN A 86 0.39 -5.74 13.01
N GLY A 87 -0.89 -5.85 13.31
CA GLY A 87 -1.53 -7.01 13.91
C GLY A 87 -1.36 -7.18 15.41
N LEU A 88 -0.53 -6.38 16.10
CA LEU A 88 -0.20 -6.64 17.51
C LEU A 88 -1.35 -6.40 18.50
N ALA A 89 -2.27 -5.53 18.17
CA ALA A 89 -3.42 -5.19 19.01
C ALA A 89 -4.70 -5.97 18.62
N VAL A 90 -4.63 -6.78 17.56
CA VAL A 90 -5.79 -7.53 17.08
C VAL A 90 -6.05 -8.74 17.97
N ALA A 91 -7.09 -8.66 18.80
CA ALA A 91 -7.61 -9.73 19.62
C ALA A 91 -8.95 -10.26 19.06
N GLU A 92 -9.57 -11.20 19.75
CA GLU A 92 -10.82 -11.86 19.31
C GLU A 92 -11.96 -10.87 19.05
N GLU A 93 -12.08 -9.82 19.86
CA GLU A 93 -13.11 -8.79 19.67
C GLU A 93 -12.93 -8.03 18.35
N TRP A 94 -11.68 -7.76 17.95
CA TRP A 94 -11.35 -7.18 16.65
C TRP A 94 -11.72 -8.13 15.51
N ALA A 95 -11.42 -9.42 15.65
CA ALA A 95 -11.74 -10.40 14.64
C ALA A 95 -13.26 -10.50 14.41
N ARG A 96 -14.05 -10.54 15.49
CA ARG A 96 -15.52 -10.48 15.40
C ARG A 96 -15.99 -9.21 14.67
N PHE A 97 -15.49 -8.07 15.08
CA PHE A 97 -15.84 -6.79 14.47
C PHE A 97 -15.48 -6.74 12.97
N PHE A 98 -14.28 -7.17 12.59
CA PHE A 98 -13.87 -7.20 11.18
C PHE A 98 -14.77 -8.10 10.34
N ARG A 99 -15.20 -9.21 10.88
CA ARG A 99 -16.14 -10.11 10.20
C ARG A 99 -17.53 -9.49 10.06
N GLU A 100 -18.07 -8.93 11.14
CA GLU A 100 -19.40 -8.29 11.17
C GLU A 100 -19.50 -7.11 10.20
N GLU A 101 -18.44 -6.32 10.11
CA GLU A 101 -18.37 -5.12 9.28
C GLU A 101 -17.73 -5.37 7.91
N ASN A 102 -17.40 -6.61 7.60
CA ASN A 102 -16.79 -7.03 6.32
C ASN A 102 -15.53 -6.24 5.96
N PHE A 103 -14.60 -6.12 6.90
CA PHE A 103 -13.31 -5.46 6.67
C PHE A 103 -12.37 -6.32 5.84
N LEU A 104 -11.72 -5.71 4.85
CA LEU A 104 -10.50 -6.26 4.25
C LEU A 104 -9.30 -5.92 5.15
N VAL A 105 -8.60 -6.93 5.65
CA VAL A 105 -7.52 -6.75 6.62
C VAL A 105 -6.15 -6.98 5.98
N GLY A 106 -5.34 -5.92 5.89
CA GLY A 106 -3.95 -6.02 5.50
C GLY A 106 -3.06 -6.22 6.73
N ILE A 107 -2.26 -7.28 6.74
CA ILE A 107 -1.30 -7.57 7.80
C ILE A 107 0.13 -7.32 7.31
N SER A 108 0.87 -6.55 8.09
CA SER A 108 2.29 -6.29 7.83
C SER A 108 3.15 -7.47 8.26
N LEU A 109 3.74 -8.21 7.30
CA LEU A 109 4.63 -9.33 7.58
C LEU A 109 5.81 -9.36 6.60
N ASP A 110 7.04 -9.28 7.11
CA ASP A 110 8.27 -9.32 6.29
C ASP A 110 8.88 -10.72 6.25
N GLY A 111 8.09 -11.70 5.82
CA GLY A 111 8.56 -13.07 5.55
C GLY A 111 8.94 -13.87 6.80
N THR A 112 10.22 -14.18 6.95
CA THR A 112 10.73 -15.07 8.01
C THR A 112 11.05 -14.33 9.31
N PRO A 113 11.08 -15.02 10.48
CA PRO A 113 11.36 -14.38 11.79
C PRO A 113 12.62 -13.53 11.78
N ASP A 114 13.73 -14.05 11.25
CA ASP A 114 15.03 -13.38 11.22
C ASP A 114 15.07 -12.14 10.31
N VAL A 115 14.15 -12.03 9.36
CA VAL A 115 14.00 -10.85 8.51
C VAL A 115 13.06 -9.86 9.16
N HIS A 116 11.90 -10.30 9.62
CA HIS A 116 10.86 -9.49 10.22
C HIS A 116 11.34 -8.82 11.52
N ASP A 117 11.82 -9.61 12.47
CA ASP A 117 12.19 -9.12 13.80
C ASP A 117 13.39 -8.16 13.78
N ALA A 118 14.26 -8.29 12.78
CA ALA A 118 15.40 -7.39 12.62
C ALA A 118 15.02 -5.93 12.36
N LEU A 119 13.85 -5.67 11.75
CA LEU A 119 13.45 -4.33 11.31
C LEU A 119 12.06 -3.90 11.82
N ARG A 120 11.31 -4.82 12.42
CA ARG A 120 9.97 -4.58 13.01
C ARG A 120 9.92 -4.93 14.50
N PRO A 121 10.80 -4.36 15.36
CA PRO A 121 10.70 -4.57 16.80
C PRO A 121 9.46 -3.89 17.37
N ASP A 122 9.05 -4.32 18.55
CA ASP A 122 8.05 -3.60 19.34
C ASP A 122 8.68 -2.40 20.10
N ALA A 123 7.94 -1.83 21.03
CA ALA A 123 8.40 -0.68 21.80
C ALA A 123 9.56 -1.01 22.76
N SER A 124 9.66 -2.28 23.17
CA SER A 124 10.72 -2.79 24.06
C SER A 124 11.95 -3.27 23.30
N GLY A 125 11.87 -3.34 21.96
CA GLY A 125 12.95 -3.86 21.12
C GLY A 125 12.83 -5.35 20.81
N ASP A 126 11.75 -6.00 21.25
CA ASP A 126 11.53 -7.44 21.07
C ASP A 126 10.97 -7.76 19.69
N GLY A 127 11.25 -8.98 19.20
CA GLY A 127 10.72 -9.49 17.95
C GLY A 127 9.19 -9.64 17.98
N THR A 128 8.55 -9.39 16.86
CA THR A 128 7.09 -9.35 16.75
C THR A 128 6.49 -10.43 15.83
N TRP A 129 7.33 -11.15 15.09
CA TRP A 129 6.89 -12.14 14.10
C TRP A 129 5.91 -13.18 14.68
N THR A 130 6.22 -13.76 15.84
CA THR A 130 5.38 -14.78 16.47
C THR A 130 3.99 -14.26 16.79
N ARG A 131 3.88 -13.03 17.30
CA ARG A 131 2.60 -12.36 17.62
C ARG A 131 1.80 -12.08 16.36
N VAL A 132 2.46 -11.63 15.29
CA VAL A 132 1.80 -11.41 13.99
C VAL A 132 1.25 -12.73 13.42
N MET A 133 2.02 -13.83 13.52
CA MET A 133 1.54 -15.14 13.09
C MET A 133 0.34 -15.66 13.90
N GLN A 134 0.27 -15.34 15.19
CA GLN A 134 -0.91 -15.64 16.01
C GLN A 134 -2.14 -14.85 15.52
N THR A 135 -1.96 -13.58 15.18
CA THR A 135 -3.02 -12.75 14.59
C THR A 135 -3.51 -13.30 13.26
N ILE A 136 -2.60 -13.72 12.37
CA ILE A 136 -2.99 -14.33 11.08
C ILE A 136 -3.85 -15.57 11.31
N LYS A 137 -3.46 -16.45 12.23
CA LYS A 137 -4.26 -17.65 12.60
C LYS A 137 -5.62 -17.28 13.16
N LEU A 138 -5.69 -16.23 13.98
CA LEU A 138 -6.96 -15.72 14.52
C LEU A 138 -7.88 -15.24 13.40
N LEU A 139 -7.37 -14.46 12.44
CA LEU A 139 -8.15 -13.98 11.30
C LEU A 139 -8.66 -15.16 10.44
N GLU A 140 -7.83 -16.18 10.21
CA GLU A 140 -8.22 -17.40 9.52
C GLU A 140 -9.37 -18.14 10.24
N GLN A 141 -9.28 -18.31 11.57
CA GLN A 141 -10.33 -18.94 12.38
C GLN A 141 -11.68 -18.22 12.27
N TYR A 142 -11.65 -16.90 12.11
CA TYR A 142 -12.84 -16.07 11.92
C TYR A 142 -13.25 -15.90 10.44
N HIS A 143 -12.57 -16.59 9.50
CA HIS A 143 -12.80 -16.50 8.06
C HIS A 143 -12.78 -15.05 7.53
N ILE A 144 -11.82 -14.28 7.99
CA ILE A 144 -11.65 -12.91 7.57
C ILE A 144 -10.69 -12.89 6.37
N GLU A 145 -11.11 -12.24 5.30
CA GLU A 145 -10.23 -12.02 4.15
C GLU A 145 -9.07 -11.11 4.54
N CYS A 146 -7.86 -11.59 4.36
CA CYS A 146 -6.66 -10.80 4.61
C CYS A 146 -5.64 -10.91 3.48
N ASN A 147 -4.82 -9.87 3.37
CA ASN A 147 -3.64 -9.85 2.54
C ASN A 147 -2.39 -9.60 3.40
N LEU A 148 -1.25 -10.08 2.93
CA LEU A 148 0.05 -9.81 3.56
C LEU A 148 0.78 -8.71 2.79
N LEU A 149 1.16 -7.67 3.51
CA LEU A 149 1.98 -6.59 2.98
C LEU A 149 3.41 -6.74 3.52
N CYS A 150 4.35 -6.84 2.59
CA CYS A 150 5.76 -7.10 2.85
C CYS A 150 6.61 -5.97 2.28
N VAL A 151 7.44 -5.34 3.11
CA VAL A 151 8.39 -4.31 2.67
C VAL A 151 9.71 -4.93 2.28
N VAL A 152 10.07 -4.77 1.02
CA VAL A 152 11.30 -5.33 0.44
C VAL A 152 12.48 -4.47 0.80
N THR A 153 13.20 -4.86 1.84
CA THR A 153 14.45 -4.24 2.28
C THR A 153 15.67 -4.96 1.71
N LYS A 154 16.85 -4.38 1.84
CA LYS A 154 18.14 -5.01 1.49
C LYS A 154 18.31 -6.42 2.07
N ARG A 155 17.89 -6.61 3.33
CA ARG A 155 18.00 -7.90 4.02
C ARG A 155 17.02 -8.93 3.44
N LEU A 156 15.79 -8.52 3.17
CA LEU A 156 14.74 -9.34 2.61
C LEU A 156 15.05 -9.74 1.17
N ALA A 157 15.50 -8.78 0.35
CA ALA A 157 15.75 -9.00 -1.08
C ALA A 157 16.75 -10.14 -1.35
N LYS A 158 17.70 -10.35 -0.45
CA LYS A 158 18.68 -11.47 -0.53
C LYS A 158 18.08 -12.85 -0.25
N LYS A 159 16.81 -12.93 0.16
CA LYS A 159 16.15 -14.17 0.62
C LYS A 159 14.79 -14.39 -0.07
N ALA A 160 14.59 -13.86 -1.26
CA ALA A 160 13.31 -13.77 -1.98
C ALA A 160 12.51 -15.10 -1.96
N GLU A 161 13.12 -16.21 -2.37
CA GLU A 161 12.44 -17.52 -2.41
C GLU A 161 12.06 -18.03 -1.02
N ARG A 162 12.94 -17.85 -0.02
CA ARG A 162 12.67 -18.26 1.36
C ARG A 162 11.54 -17.43 1.96
N VAL A 163 11.53 -16.12 1.70
CA VAL A 163 10.45 -15.20 2.12
C VAL A 163 9.14 -15.60 1.48
N TYR A 164 9.11 -15.81 0.17
CA TYR A 164 7.91 -16.24 -0.55
C TYR A 164 7.33 -17.54 0.02
N LYS A 165 8.16 -18.57 0.22
CA LYS A 165 7.75 -19.84 0.83
C LYS A 165 7.18 -19.64 2.24
N SER A 166 7.81 -18.80 3.06
CA SER A 166 7.34 -18.51 4.41
C SER A 166 5.99 -17.80 4.41
N MET A 167 5.80 -16.81 3.53
CA MET A 167 4.53 -16.11 3.41
C MET A 167 3.42 -17.01 2.88
N LYS A 168 3.70 -17.83 1.87
CA LYS A 168 2.75 -18.83 1.35
C LYS A 168 2.33 -19.84 2.43
N ALA A 169 3.26 -20.26 3.30
CA ALA A 169 3.00 -21.20 4.39
C ALA A 169 2.05 -20.64 5.48
N THR A 170 1.74 -19.35 5.48
CA THR A 170 0.73 -18.75 6.37
C THR A 170 -0.70 -19.13 6.01
N GLY A 171 -0.95 -19.67 4.81
CA GLY A 171 -2.29 -19.92 4.28
C GLY A 171 -2.94 -18.72 3.59
N VAL A 172 -2.43 -17.51 3.81
CA VAL A 172 -2.95 -16.30 3.16
C VAL A 172 -2.63 -16.31 1.66
N ARG A 173 -3.64 -16.05 0.83
CA ARG A 173 -3.53 -16.20 -0.62
C ARG A 173 -3.18 -14.93 -1.39
N TYR A 174 -3.13 -13.78 -0.72
CA TYR A 174 -2.90 -12.47 -1.34
C TYR A 174 -1.65 -11.84 -0.75
N LEU A 175 -0.59 -11.72 -1.57
CA LEU A 175 0.71 -11.20 -1.18
C LEU A 175 1.02 -9.90 -1.92
N GLN A 176 1.47 -8.91 -1.20
CA GLN A 176 1.90 -7.63 -1.74
C GLN A 176 3.34 -7.34 -1.29
N PHE A 177 4.22 -7.10 -2.26
CA PHE A 177 5.62 -6.75 -2.02
C PHE A 177 5.86 -5.30 -2.45
N ILE A 178 6.25 -4.44 -1.51
CA ILE A 178 6.47 -3.01 -1.74
C ILE A 178 7.96 -2.72 -1.52
N PRO A 179 8.66 -2.07 -2.46
CA PRO A 179 10.03 -1.67 -2.25
C PRO A 179 10.15 -0.69 -1.08
N CYS A 180 11.17 -0.88 -0.25
CA CYS A 180 11.46 -0.01 0.88
C CYS A 180 11.73 1.42 0.41
N LEU A 181 11.19 2.40 1.13
CA LEU A 181 11.49 3.81 0.92
C LEU A 181 12.67 4.25 1.80
N ASP A 182 13.54 5.06 1.23
CA ASP A 182 14.54 5.81 1.98
C ASP A 182 13.92 7.12 2.50
N PRO A 183 14.50 7.76 3.54
CA PRO A 183 14.00 9.01 4.09
C PRO A 183 13.91 10.13 3.04
N LEU A 184 12.98 11.06 3.30
CA LEU A 184 12.77 12.23 2.43
C LEU A 184 13.97 13.18 2.47
N GLY A 185 14.40 13.62 1.30
CA GLY A 185 15.49 14.59 1.18
C GLY A 185 16.89 14.02 1.40
N GLU A 186 17.01 12.73 1.77
CA GLU A 186 18.29 12.07 1.93
C GLU A 186 18.73 11.35 0.65
N GLN A 187 20.04 11.11 0.55
CA GLN A 187 20.57 10.29 -0.54
C GLN A 187 20.07 8.85 -0.40
N ARG A 188 19.51 8.30 -1.46
CA ARG A 188 19.03 6.92 -1.48
C ARG A 188 20.18 5.91 -1.36
N GLY A 189 19.91 4.80 -0.68
CA GLY A 189 20.85 3.70 -0.55
C GLY A 189 21.81 3.80 0.66
N ILE A 190 21.69 4.83 1.48
CA ILE A 190 22.59 5.06 2.63
C ILE A 190 22.21 4.18 3.82
N GLU A 191 20.92 4.01 4.08
CA GLU A 191 20.45 3.30 5.24
C GLU A 191 20.81 1.80 5.19
N ASN A 192 20.98 1.19 6.35
CA ASN A 192 21.31 -0.24 6.46
C ASN A 192 20.21 -1.16 5.89
N TYR A 193 18.99 -0.66 5.78
CA TYR A 193 17.84 -1.35 5.20
C TYR A 193 17.59 -0.99 3.73
N SER A 194 18.23 0.05 3.20
CA SER A 194 17.99 0.57 1.86
C SER A 194 18.10 -0.50 0.76
N LEU A 195 17.17 -0.47 -0.17
CA LEU A 195 17.11 -1.41 -1.27
C LEU A 195 17.73 -0.82 -2.53
N SER A 196 18.86 -1.37 -2.98
CA SER A 196 19.47 -0.93 -4.24
C SER A 196 18.71 -1.45 -5.47
N PRO A 197 18.77 -0.75 -6.63
CA PRO A 197 18.18 -1.24 -7.86
C PRO A 197 18.65 -2.64 -8.28
N GLU A 198 19.93 -2.95 -8.08
CA GLU A 198 20.50 -4.26 -8.42
C GLU A 198 19.90 -5.38 -7.58
N LEU A 199 19.78 -5.16 -6.27
CA LEU A 199 19.14 -6.13 -5.36
C LEU A 199 17.65 -6.26 -5.63
N TYR A 200 16.97 -5.16 -5.97
CA TYR A 200 15.56 -5.22 -6.32
C TYR A 200 15.32 -6.03 -7.60
N ALA A 201 16.17 -5.86 -8.62
CA ALA A 201 16.13 -6.69 -9.83
C ALA A 201 16.30 -8.18 -9.51
N GLN A 202 17.29 -8.53 -8.68
CA GLN A 202 17.53 -9.91 -8.25
C GLN A 202 16.33 -10.47 -7.49
N PHE A 203 15.78 -9.69 -6.57
CA PHE A 203 14.57 -10.05 -5.81
C PHE A 203 13.39 -10.33 -6.73
N LEU A 204 13.08 -9.43 -7.65
CA LEU A 204 11.96 -9.58 -8.59
C LEU A 204 12.10 -10.84 -9.46
N CYS A 205 13.30 -11.11 -9.99
CA CYS A 205 13.55 -12.30 -10.79
C CYS A 205 13.38 -13.59 -9.98
N ALA A 206 13.98 -13.65 -8.77
CA ALA A 206 13.90 -14.85 -7.92
C ALA A 206 12.47 -15.09 -7.37
N LEU A 207 11.77 -14.03 -6.99
CA LEU A 207 10.37 -14.09 -6.57
C LEU A 207 9.48 -14.58 -7.72
N PHE A 208 9.67 -14.02 -8.93
CA PHE A 208 8.92 -14.39 -10.11
C PHE A 208 9.15 -15.86 -10.48
N ASP A 209 10.37 -16.35 -10.41
CA ASP A 209 10.69 -17.76 -10.68
C ASP A 209 9.95 -18.71 -9.73
N ALA A 210 9.92 -18.39 -8.44
CA ALA A 210 9.20 -19.18 -7.45
C ALA A 210 7.69 -19.13 -7.69
N TRP A 211 7.15 -17.96 -7.96
CA TRP A 211 5.74 -17.75 -8.23
C TRP A 211 5.28 -18.40 -9.54
N TYR A 212 6.07 -18.29 -10.61
CA TYR A 212 5.78 -18.92 -11.89
C TYR A 212 5.80 -20.46 -11.81
N ARG A 213 6.73 -21.05 -11.04
CA ARG A 213 6.72 -22.51 -10.75
C ARG A 213 5.42 -22.94 -10.08
N ASP A 214 4.97 -22.18 -9.09
CA ASP A 214 3.71 -22.47 -8.39
C ASP A 214 2.51 -22.35 -9.33
N TRP A 215 2.49 -21.35 -10.20
CA TRP A 215 1.47 -21.23 -11.23
C TRP A 215 1.43 -22.44 -12.15
N LYS A 216 2.57 -22.91 -12.64
CA LYS A 216 2.67 -24.12 -13.50
C LYS A 216 2.19 -25.40 -12.81
N THR A 217 2.27 -25.49 -11.51
CA THR A 217 1.86 -26.67 -10.72
C THR A 217 0.47 -26.54 -10.09
N GLY A 218 -0.24 -25.43 -10.33
CA GLY A 218 -1.54 -25.17 -9.72
C GLY A 218 -1.50 -24.76 -8.25
N ALA A 219 -0.32 -24.58 -7.66
CA ALA A 219 -0.13 -24.17 -6.27
C ALA A 219 -0.10 -22.64 -6.09
N TYR A 220 -0.89 -21.95 -6.88
CA TYR A 220 -0.90 -20.50 -7.07
C TYR A 220 -1.37 -19.74 -5.83
N VAL A 221 -0.67 -18.63 -5.54
CA VAL A 221 -1.11 -17.54 -4.67
C VAL A 221 -1.00 -16.22 -5.42
N SER A 222 -1.86 -15.27 -5.10
CA SER A 222 -1.83 -13.94 -5.71
C SER A 222 -0.57 -13.18 -5.28
N VAL A 223 0.19 -12.67 -6.25
CA VAL A 223 1.26 -11.69 -6.04
C VAL A 223 0.89 -10.45 -6.86
N ARG A 224 0.31 -9.46 -6.19
CA ARG A 224 -0.33 -8.32 -6.82
C ARG A 224 0.52 -7.65 -7.90
N LEU A 225 1.80 -7.41 -7.63
CA LEU A 225 2.70 -6.74 -8.56
C LEU A 225 2.81 -7.50 -9.90
N PHE A 226 2.90 -8.82 -9.86
CA PHE A 226 3.03 -9.62 -11.07
C PHE A 226 1.69 -9.76 -11.81
N GLU A 227 0.59 -9.84 -11.08
CA GLU A 227 -0.75 -9.81 -11.67
C GLU A 227 -1.04 -8.49 -12.38
N ASP A 228 -0.65 -7.36 -11.78
CA ASP A 228 -0.76 -6.05 -12.41
C ASP A 228 0.00 -6.02 -13.76
N TYR A 229 1.23 -6.52 -13.82
CA TYR A 229 1.97 -6.59 -15.08
C TYR A 229 1.33 -7.51 -16.11
N ILE A 230 0.75 -8.64 -15.70
CA ILE A 230 0.00 -9.54 -16.60
C ILE A 230 -1.26 -8.84 -17.11
N GLN A 231 -1.99 -8.12 -16.26
CA GLN A 231 -3.16 -7.35 -16.67
C GLN A 231 -2.80 -6.27 -17.70
N LEU A 232 -1.69 -5.54 -17.48
CA LEU A 232 -1.18 -4.56 -18.45
C LEU A 232 -0.83 -5.21 -19.79
N LEU A 233 -0.23 -6.40 -19.80
CA LEU A 233 0.04 -7.15 -21.03
C LEU A 233 -1.22 -7.59 -21.78
N MET A 234 -2.33 -7.75 -21.06
CA MET A 234 -3.66 -8.04 -21.63
C MET A 234 -4.42 -6.76 -22.05
N GLY A 235 -3.86 -5.58 -21.84
CA GLY A 235 -4.55 -4.30 -22.09
C GLY A 235 -5.62 -3.97 -21.07
N ALA A 236 -5.61 -4.62 -19.90
CA ALA A 236 -6.57 -4.37 -18.82
C ALA A 236 -6.02 -3.33 -17.82
N PRO A 237 -6.89 -2.53 -17.19
CA PRO A 237 -6.45 -1.59 -16.15
C PRO A 237 -5.97 -2.34 -14.90
N THR A 238 -5.05 -1.72 -14.16
CA THR A 238 -4.58 -2.21 -12.86
C THR A 238 -5.10 -1.32 -11.74
N GLY A 239 -5.16 -1.86 -10.53
CA GLY A 239 -5.61 -1.11 -9.36
C GLY A 239 -4.49 -0.41 -8.57
N THR A 240 -3.23 -0.54 -8.99
CA THR A 240 -2.07 -0.01 -8.26
C THR A 240 -1.52 1.23 -8.96
N CYS A 241 -1.50 2.39 -8.29
CA CYS A 241 -1.04 3.66 -8.86
C CYS A 241 0.42 3.59 -9.35
N SER A 242 1.30 2.82 -8.72
CA SER A 242 2.69 2.65 -9.15
C SER A 242 2.83 1.89 -10.49
N THR A 243 1.87 1.06 -10.85
CA THR A 243 1.85 0.33 -12.13
C THR A 243 1.08 1.09 -13.22
N THR A 244 0.12 1.92 -12.85
CA THR A 244 -0.59 2.80 -13.81
C THR A 244 0.19 4.08 -14.12
N GLY A 245 1.16 4.45 -13.29
CA GLY A 245 1.84 5.75 -13.36
C GLY A 245 0.94 6.94 -13.01
N ALA A 246 -0.27 6.69 -12.52
CA ALA A 246 -1.29 7.70 -12.24
C ALA A 246 -1.41 7.97 -10.74
N CYS A 247 -1.26 9.24 -10.35
CA CYS A 247 -1.55 9.71 -9.00
C CYS A 247 -3.02 10.16 -8.87
N GLY A 248 -3.50 10.32 -7.62
CA GLY A 248 -4.81 10.96 -7.36
C GLY A 248 -6.00 10.01 -7.34
N SER A 249 -5.76 8.72 -7.09
CA SER A 249 -6.83 7.73 -6.96
C SER A 249 -7.59 7.81 -5.62
N TYR A 250 -7.06 8.53 -4.63
CA TYR A 250 -7.62 8.68 -3.29
C TYR A 250 -7.13 9.97 -2.63
N MET A 251 -7.73 10.33 -1.50
CA MET A 251 -7.24 11.37 -0.59
C MET A 251 -6.93 10.75 0.76
N VAL A 252 -5.95 11.32 1.45
CA VAL A 252 -5.60 10.95 2.83
C VAL A 252 -6.15 12.00 3.77
N VAL A 253 -6.84 11.55 4.82
CA VAL A 253 -7.33 12.41 5.89
C VAL A 253 -6.63 12.02 7.18
N GLU A 254 -5.78 12.91 7.68
CA GLU A 254 -5.06 12.75 8.93
C GLU A 254 -5.97 12.94 10.16
N GLY A 255 -5.50 12.52 11.33
CA GLY A 255 -6.26 12.63 12.58
C GLY A 255 -6.76 14.04 12.93
N SER A 256 -6.03 15.08 12.54
CA SER A 256 -6.43 16.48 12.67
C SER A 256 -7.55 16.91 11.71
N GLY A 257 -7.87 16.09 10.71
CA GLY A 257 -8.76 16.47 9.60
C GLY A 257 -8.06 17.17 8.43
N ALA A 258 -6.74 17.30 8.47
CA ALA A 258 -5.96 17.77 7.34
C ALA A 258 -6.01 16.74 6.19
N VAL A 259 -6.12 17.24 4.94
CA VAL A 259 -6.30 16.39 3.76
C VAL A 259 -5.10 16.52 2.84
N TYR A 260 -4.63 15.37 2.34
CA TYR A 260 -3.45 15.24 1.47
C TYR A 260 -3.76 14.38 0.24
N PRO A 261 -2.98 14.52 -0.86
CA PRO A 261 -3.22 13.79 -2.11
C PRO A 261 -2.71 12.35 -2.09
N CYS A 262 -1.82 12.00 -1.16
CA CYS A 262 -1.18 10.68 -1.10
C CYS A 262 -0.53 10.47 0.28
N ASP A 263 -0.51 9.25 0.77
CA ASP A 263 0.12 8.87 2.05
C ASP A 263 1.64 9.08 2.07
N PHE A 264 2.32 9.04 0.92
CA PHE A 264 3.75 9.38 0.78
C PHE A 264 4.02 10.90 0.68
N TYR A 265 3.01 11.73 0.75
CA TYR A 265 3.09 13.18 0.60
C TYR A 265 2.20 13.89 1.64
N CYS A 266 2.11 13.31 2.84
CA CYS A 266 1.48 13.99 3.97
C CYS A 266 2.41 15.07 4.56
N LEU A 267 2.82 16.04 3.75
CA LEU A 267 3.74 17.13 4.06
C LEU A 267 3.02 18.48 3.91
N ASP A 268 3.49 19.49 4.63
CA ASP A 268 2.81 20.81 4.67
C ASP A 268 2.60 21.43 3.28
N GLU A 269 3.56 21.30 2.39
CA GLU A 269 3.49 21.81 1.01
C GLU A 269 2.41 21.13 0.16
N TYR A 270 2.10 19.87 0.45
CA TYR A 270 1.07 19.08 -0.27
C TYR A 270 -0.31 19.11 0.40
N LYS A 271 -0.45 19.82 1.52
CA LYS A 271 -1.75 19.93 2.20
C LYS A 271 -2.78 20.59 1.28
N LEU A 272 -3.85 19.85 0.97
CA LEU A 272 -4.95 20.30 0.12
C LEU A 272 -5.87 21.27 0.87
N GLY A 273 -6.14 20.99 2.14
CA GLY A 273 -7.03 21.73 3.01
C GLY A 273 -7.42 20.93 4.25
N THR A 274 -8.62 21.16 4.79
CA THR A 274 -9.12 20.44 5.96
C THR A 274 -10.60 20.06 5.78
N ILE A 275 -11.00 18.91 6.34
CA ILE A 275 -12.40 18.48 6.29
C ILE A 275 -13.34 19.37 7.10
N GLN A 276 -12.82 20.20 8.02
CA GLN A 276 -13.62 21.14 8.78
C GLN A 276 -14.10 22.31 7.93
N ASN A 277 -13.25 22.79 7.03
CA ASN A 277 -13.49 24.03 6.28
C ASN A 277 -13.88 23.81 4.82
N ASP A 278 -13.37 22.71 4.20
CA ASP A 278 -13.45 22.49 2.76
C ASP A 278 -14.40 21.34 2.42
N SER A 279 -15.06 21.38 1.26
CA SER A 279 -15.79 20.22 0.74
C SER A 279 -14.80 19.21 0.12
N LEU A 280 -15.14 17.91 0.16
CA LEU A 280 -14.26 16.88 -0.44
C LEU A 280 -14.13 17.09 -1.95
N GLN A 281 -15.22 17.51 -2.61
CA GLN A 281 -15.20 17.83 -4.04
C GLN A 281 -14.26 19.00 -4.34
N SER A 282 -14.27 20.08 -3.53
CA SER A 282 -13.37 21.22 -3.74
C SER A 282 -11.90 20.83 -3.55
N LEU A 283 -11.62 19.93 -2.60
CA LEU A 283 -10.26 19.41 -2.38
C LEU A 283 -9.80 18.51 -3.54
N LEU A 284 -10.68 17.63 -4.00
CA LEU A 284 -10.38 16.69 -5.09
C LEU A 284 -10.19 17.39 -6.44
N LEU A 285 -11.01 18.42 -6.73
CA LEU A 285 -10.97 19.18 -7.98
C LEU A 285 -10.11 20.47 -7.88
N GLY A 286 -9.51 20.72 -6.72
CA GLY A 286 -8.69 21.89 -6.45
C GLY A 286 -7.39 21.92 -7.26
N GLU A 287 -6.80 23.13 -7.40
CA GLU A 287 -5.58 23.34 -8.18
C GLU A 287 -4.39 22.50 -7.64
N LYS A 288 -4.23 22.43 -6.31
CA LYS A 288 -3.16 21.64 -5.68
C LYS A 288 -3.25 20.15 -6.03
N MET A 289 -4.46 19.58 -6.00
CA MET A 289 -4.67 18.17 -6.36
C MET A 289 -4.41 17.94 -7.86
N ARG A 290 -4.91 18.84 -8.72
CA ARG A 290 -4.65 18.76 -10.17
C ARG A 290 -3.15 18.86 -10.49
N THR A 291 -2.44 19.76 -9.84
CA THR A 291 -0.98 19.89 -9.99
C THR A 291 -0.28 18.63 -9.55
N PHE A 292 -0.64 18.08 -8.37
CA PHE A 292 -0.07 16.83 -7.88
C PHE A 292 -0.26 15.66 -8.85
N ILE A 293 -1.46 15.54 -9.42
CA ILE A 293 -1.79 14.50 -10.43
C ILE A 293 -0.97 14.72 -11.70
N LYS A 294 -0.94 15.97 -12.22
CA LYS A 294 -0.19 16.32 -13.43
C LYS A 294 1.30 15.99 -13.28
N ASP A 295 1.89 16.35 -12.15
CA ASP A 295 3.30 16.02 -11.86
C ASP A 295 3.54 14.50 -11.76
N GLY A 296 2.55 13.75 -11.26
CA GLY A 296 2.60 12.28 -11.24
C GLY A 296 2.60 11.67 -12.64
N TRP A 297 1.90 12.28 -13.59
CA TRP A 297 1.83 11.80 -14.98
C TRP A 297 2.99 12.26 -15.84
N ASN A 298 3.68 13.32 -15.41
CA ASN A 298 4.82 13.85 -16.15
C ASN A 298 6.03 12.94 -15.99
N VAL A 299 6.16 11.99 -16.92
CA VAL A 299 7.32 11.10 -16.99
C VAL A 299 8.42 11.68 -17.88
N PRO A 300 9.71 11.40 -17.60
CA PRO A 300 10.82 11.83 -18.43
C PRO A 300 10.64 11.49 -19.90
N ALA A 301 11.15 12.37 -20.79
CA ALA A 301 11.07 12.15 -22.24
C ALA A 301 11.68 10.81 -22.67
N GLU A 302 12.75 10.37 -22.01
CA GLU A 302 13.38 9.07 -22.25
C GLU A 302 12.44 7.88 -21.96
N CYS A 303 11.50 8.03 -21.01
CA CYS A 303 10.52 6.99 -20.72
C CYS A 303 9.53 6.81 -21.86
N GLN A 304 9.21 7.86 -22.62
CA GLN A 304 8.29 7.79 -23.76
C GLN A 304 8.83 6.90 -24.89
N GLN A 305 10.15 6.78 -25.02
CA GLN A 305 10.82 5.94 -26.01
C GLN A 305 11.21 4.56 -25.44
N CYS A 306 10.95 4.31 -24.19
CA CYS A 306 11.31 3.06 -23.54
C CYS A 306 10.38 1.91 -23.99
N ARG A 307 10.96 0.78 -24.43
CA ARG A 307 10.17 -0.42 -24.82
C ARG A 307 9.26 -0.95 -23.71
N TRP A 308 9.53 -0.57 -22.46
CA TRP A 308 8.81 -1.03 -21.28
C TRP A 308 7.80 0.00 -20.72
N VAL A 309 7.60 1.12 -21.43
CA VAL A 309 6.74 2.20 -20.94
C VAL A 309 5.33 1.71 -20.58
N ASN A 310 4.76 0.82 -21.36
CA ASN A 310 3.42 0.25 -21.15
C ASN A 310 3.31 -0.72 -19.97
N LEU A 311 4.43 -1.13 -19.37
CA LEU A 311 4.47 -1.92 -18.15
C LEU A 311 4.92 -1.10 -16.94
N CYS A 312 5.76 -0.10 -17.14
CA CYS A 312 6.38 0.68 -16.08
C CYS A 312 5.65 2.00 -15.80
N HIS A 313 5.16 2.69 -16.85
CA HIS A 313 4.53 4.02 -16.79
C HIS A 313 5.33 5.06 -15.96
N GLY A 314 6.66 4.86 -15.82
CA GLY A 314 7.53 5.71 -15.01
C GLY A 314 7.50 5.42 -13.50
N GLY A 315 6.70 4.45 -13.05
CA GLY A 315 6.58 4.05 -11.64
C GLY A 315 5.96 5.10 -10.73
N CYS A 316 6.09 4.91 -9.42
CA CYS A 316 5.59 5.84 -8.41
C CYS A 316 6.32 7.20 -8.47
N LYS A 317 5.59 8.31 -8.34
CA LYS A 317 6.16 9.66 -8.23
C LYS A 317 7.19 9.74 -7.08
N ARG A 318 6.95 9.05 -5.96
CA ARG A 318 7.85 9.02 -4.81
C ARG A 318 9.22 8.42 -5.14
N ASP A 319 9.26 7.47 -6.08
CA ASP A 319 10.51 6.87 -6.55
C ASP A 319 11.24 7.74 -7.58
N ARG A 320 10.59 8.74 -8.16
CA ARG A 320 11.19 9.69 -9.13
C ARG A 320 11.83 10.91 -8.48
N ASN A 321 11.55 11.18 -7.19
CA ASN A 321 12.18 12.24 -6.41
C ASN A 321 13.61 11.82 -6.01
N THR A 322 14.46 11.66 -7.00
CA THR A 322 15.89 11.38 -6.81
C THR A 322 16.71 12.59 -7.25
N ALA A 323 17.96 12.67 -6.84
CA ALA A 323 18.93 13.64 -7.34
C ALA A 323 19.31 13.42 -8.82
N ASP A 324 18.67 12.48 -9.52
CA ASP A 324 18.85 12.24 -10.95
C ASP A 324 18.20 13.40 -11.73
N GLU A 325 18.99 14.18 -12.47
CA GLU A 325 18.51 15.27 -13.34
C GLU A 325 17.42 14.82 -14.33
N ALA A 326 17.47 13.54 -14.75
CA ALA A 326 16.47 12.95 -15.63
C ALA A 326 15.15 12.59 -14.92
N GLN A 327 15.05 12.75 -13.58
CA GLN A 327 13.86 12.41 -12.77
C GLN A 327 13.28 11.01 -13.05
N ARG A 328 14.10 10.05 -13.44
CA ARG A 328 13.69 8.65 -13.62
C ARG A 328 13.40 7.99 -12.28
N SER A 329 12.56 6.96 -12.31
CA SER A 329 12.41 6.10 -11.13
C SER A 329 13.76 5.55 -10.67
N TYR A 330 14.03 5.60 -9.38
CA TYR A 330 15.22 4.99 -8.77
C TYR A 330 15.37 3.51 -9.16
N TYR A 331 14.24 2.83 -9.33
CA TYR A 331 14.23 1.41 -9.73
C TYR A 331 14.15 1.18 -11.24
N CYS A 332 14.35 2.20 -12.09
CA CYS A 332 14.26 2.09 -13.54
C CYS A 332 15.09 0.92 -14.11
N LYS A 333 16.39 0.86 -13.75
CA LYS A 333 17.29 -0.22 -14.19
C LYS A 333 16.86 -1.60 -13.69
N ALA A 334 16.31 -1.67 -12.48
CA ALA A 334 15.78 -2.90 -11.91
C ALA A 334 14.59 -3.43 -12.70
N LEU A 335 13.63 -2.55 -13.00
CA LEU A 335 12.43 -2.91 -13.75
C LEU A 335 12.77 -3.31 -15.21
N GLN A 336 13.66 -2.58 -15.87
CA GLN A 336 14.13 -2.94 -17.22
C GLN A 336 14.73 -4.36 -17.25
N LYS A 337 15.59 -4.68 -16.28
CA LYS A 337 16.21 -6.00 -16.15
C LYS A 337 15.16 -7.08 -15.88
N PHE A 338 14.24 -6.79 -14.97
CA PHE A 338 13.15 -7.71 -14.62
C PHE A 338 12.21 -7.97 -15.80
N PHE A 339 11.77 -6.94 -16.51
CA PHE A 339 10.88 -7.12 -17.67
C PHE A 339 11.58 -7.90 -18.80
N ALA A 340 12.84 -7.61 -19.10
CA ALA A 340 13.61 -8.37 -20.09
C ALA A 340 13.70 -9.86 -19.73
N TYR A 341 13.79 -10.17 -18.43
CA TYR A 341 13.85 -11.53 -17.92
C TYR A 341 12.51 -12.25 -17.89
N ALA A 342 11.45 -11.56 -17.47
CA ALA A 342 10.16 -12.18 -17.12
C ALA A 342 9.12 -12.11 -18.25
N GLU A 343 9.23 -11.15 -19.20
CA GLU A 343 8.21 -10.88 -20.21
C GLU A 343 7.74 -12.12 -21.00
N PRO A 344 8.61 -13.02 -21.51
CA PRO A 344 8.13 -14.17 -22.27
C PRO A 344 7.17 -15.05 -21.48
N ARG A 345 7.47 -15.25 -20.20
CA ARG A 345 6.66 -16.06 -19.27
C ARG A 345 5.41 -15.32 -18.80
N MET A 346 5.48 -14.01 -18.56
CA MET A 346 4.29 -13.19 -18.30
C MET A 346 3.32 -13.20 -19.48
N ARG A 347 3.81 -13.16 -20.72
CA ARG A 347 2.97 -13.29 -21.92
C ARG A 347 2.35 -14.68 -22.06
N GLU A 348 3.05 -15.74 -21.66
CA GLU A 348 2.48 -17.10 -21.58
C GLU A 348 1.30 -17.12 -20.59
N MET A 349 1.48 -16.56 -19.39
CA MET A 349 0.43 -16.46 -18.37
C MET A 349 -0.75 -15.61 -18.86
N ALA A 350 -0.49 -14.45 -19.48
CA ALA A 350 -1.52 -13.58 -20.04
C ALA A 350 -2.39 -14.31 -21.07
N ARG A 351 -1.77 -15.07 -21.99
CA ARG A 351 -2.50 -15.90 -22.96
C ARG A 351 -3.34 -16.97 -22.28
N ALA A 352 -2.79 -17.66 -21.28
CA ALA A 352 -3.54 -18.67 -20.54
C ALA A 352 -4.79 -18.07 -19.88
N VAL A 353 -4.67 -16.90 -19.21
CA VAL A 353 -5.82 -16.21 -18.60
C VAL A 353 -6.87 -15.81 -19.64
N GLN A 354 -6.45 -15.33 -20.83
CA GLN A 354 -7.38 -14.97 -21.91
C GLN A 354 -8.14 -16.16 -22.51
N MET A 355 -7.56 -17.37 -22.48
CA MET A 355 -8.22 -18.58 -22.99
C MET A 355 -9.31 -19.13 -22.03
N TYR A 356 -9.31 -18.72 -20.75
CA TYR A 356 -10.27 -19.13 -19.74
C TYR A 356 -11.37 -18.07 -19.47
N ARG A 357 -11.33 -16.92 -20.16
CA ARG A 357 -12.40 -15.89 -20.16
C ARG A 357 -13.32 -16.07 -21.38
#